data_687901210c45894df0d8a92a92ab3eea
#
_entry.id   687901210c45894df0d8a92a92ab3eea
#
_cell.length_a   1.000
_cell.length_b   1.000
_cell.length_c   1.000
_cell.angle_alpha   90.00
_cell.angle_beta   90.00
_cell.angle_gamma   90.00
#
_symmetry.space_group_name_H-M   'P 1'
#
loop_
_entity.id
_entity.type
_entity.pdbx_description
1 polymer ?
#
loop_
_entity_poly.entity_id
_entity_poly.type
_entity_poly.pdbx_seq_one_letter_code
_entity_poly.pdbx_strand_id
1 'polypeptide(L)'
;MEYNTYQIRNGYDKKTCIVHARMCAAPNVMYATAQNLDESGSDLFSHIMLSKSTDGAKTWSKFKPQNGLAPIVLDNKNTLVGCDATPMYHKKTKKVLLLGHTACYEPNASAPNGKNRRTFYSVMDSKTESFLPMKFVKMPNGFENAGNGSGQSLETENGDILIPFYYTSGANSYFNSSVMRCGFDGETLFLKEIGNSLGIDVSGNPRGVYEPSVIK
;
A
#
# COMPACT_ATOMS: atom_id res chain seq x y z
N MET A 1 3.03 1.81 -32.25
CA MET A 1 2.33 1.82 -30.95
C MET A 1 2.00 3.27 -30.66
N GLU A 2 0.74 3.58 -30.44
CA GLU A 2 0.30 4.96 -30.20
C GLU A 2 0.19 5.18 -28.70
N TYR A 3 0.77 6.25 -28.18
CA TYR A 3 0.75 6.58 -26.76
C TYR A 3 -0.10 7.82 -26.54
N ASN A 4 -1.05 7.73 -25.59
CA ASN A 4 -1.84 8.86 -25.16
C ASN A 4 -1.47 9.21 -23.71
N THR A 5 -1.30 10.48 -23.43
CA THR A 5 -0.98 10.99 -22.09
C THR A 5 -2.17 11.80 -21.55
N TYR A 6 -2.60 11.46 -20.34
CA TYR A 6 -3.68 12.17 -19.65
C TYR A 6 -3.19 12.66 -18.29
N GLN A 7 -3.45 13.92 -17.98
CA GLN A 7 -3.04 14.54 -16.73
C GLN A 7 -4.19 14.47 -15.70
N ILE A 8 -3.96 13.79 -14.58
CA ILE A 8 -4.98 13.63 -13.51
C ILE A 8 -5.01 14.86 -12.59
N ARG A 9 -3.85 15.46 -12.34
CA ARG A 9 -3.70 16.67 -11.52
C ARG A 9 -2.77 17.65 -12.20
N ASN A 10 -3.11 18.93 -12.05
CA ASN A 10 -2.28 20.05 -12.51
C ASN A 10 -1.97 20.97 -11.32
N GLY A 11 -0.81 21.57 -11.37
CA GLY A 11 -0.34 22.54 -10.39
C GLY A 11 0.35 21.93 -9.16
N TYR A 12 1.22 22.71 -8.57
CA TYR A 12 1.98 22.43 -7.37
C TYR A 12 1.88 23.63 -6.43
N ASP A 13 1.56 23.42 -5.16
CA ASP A 13 1.28 24.49 -4.19
C ASP A 13 2.52 24.90 -3.36
N LYS A 14 3.69 24.34 -3.66
CA LYS A 14 4.97 24.57 -2.95
C LYS A 14 4.96 24.13 -1.48
N LYS A 15 4.01 23.28 -1.09
CA LYS A 15 3.88 22.74 0.26
C LYS A 15 3.64 21.24 0.24
N THR A 16 2.83 20.79 -0.70
CA THR A 16 2.47 19.38 -0.82
C THR A 16 2.59 18.89 -2.24
N CYS A 17 2.98 17.65 -2.43
CA CYS A 17 2.94 16.97 -3.72
C CYS A 17 2.15 15.67 -3.66
N ILE A 18 1.72 15.20 -4.81
CA ILE A 18 1.07 13.90 -4.96
C ILE A 18 2.11 12.89 -5.44
N VAL A 19 2.28 11.85 -4.65
CA VAL A 19 3.27 10.78 -4.89
C VAL A 19 2.61 9.40 -4.91
N HIS A 20 3.37 8.39 -5.25
CA HIS A 20 2.97 6.97 -5.18
C HIS A 20 1.68 6.67 -5.96
N ALA A 21 1.54 7.24 -7.16
CA ALA A 21 0.39 6.94 -8.00
C ALA A 21 0.35 5.46 -8.39
N ARG A 22 -0.77 4.79 -8.12
CA ARG A 22 -1.03 3.38 -8.41
C ARG A 22 -2.42 3.24 -9.00
N MET A 23 -2.64 2.26 -9.83
CA MET A 23 -3.93 2.07 -10.51
C MET A 23 -4.34 0.60 -10.57
N CYS A 24 -5.65 0.37 -10.61
CA CYS A 24 -6.22 -0.90 -11.03
C CYS A 24 -7.41 -0.69 -11.97
N ALA A 25 -7.65 -1.67 -12.83
CA ALA A 25 -8.84 -1.72 -13.67
C ALA A 25 -9.83 -2.73 -13.07
N ALA A 26 -11.06 -2.28 -12.83
CA ALA A 26 -12.22 -3.09 -12.57
C ALA A 26 -13.15 -3.03 -13.80
N PRO A 27 -14.18 -3.89 -13.93
CA PRO A 27 -15.12 -3.79 -15.02
C PRO A 27 -15.75 -2.40 -15.11
N ASN A 28 -15.60 -1.73 -16.25
CA ASN A 28 -16.16 -0.40 -16.56
C ASN A 28 -15.63 0.78 -15.72
N VAL A 29 -14.65 0.58 -14.87
CA VAL A 29 -14.07 1.66 -14.05
C VAL A 29 -12.60 1.41 -13.76
N MET A 30 -11.80 2.46 -13.78
CA MET A 30 -10.43 2.46 -13.31
C MET A 30 -10.33 3.29 -12.04
N TYR A 31 -9.58 2.79 -11.07
CA TYR A 31 -9.30 3.49 -9.82
C TYR A 31 -7.83 3.85 -9.76
N ALA A 32 -7.53 5.09 -9.39
CA ALA A 32 -6.20 5.56 -9.12
C ALA A 32 -6.09 5.97 -7.65
N THR A 33 -5.12 5.41 -6.94
CA THR A 33 -4.72 5.89 -5.64
C THR A 33 -3.45 6.71 -5.76
N ALA A 34 -3.28 7.66 -4.89
CA ALA A 34 -2.06 8.43 -4.73
C ALA A 34 -1.96 8.89 -3.29
N GLN A 35 -0.84 9.45 -2.92
CA GLN A 35 -0.59 9.88 -1.56
C GLN A 35 -0.21 11.34 -1.54
N ASN A 36 -0.71 12.07 -0.55
CA ASN A 36 -0.31 13.44 -0.32
C ASN A 36 0.92 13.46 0.59
N LEU A 37 2.00 14.06 0.12
CA LEU A 37 3.27 14.24 0.81
C LEU A 37 3.42 15.70 1.21
N ASP A 38 3.75 15.96 2.48
CA ASP A 38 4.16 17.27 2.98
C ASP A 38 5.67 17.44 2.76
N GLU A 39 6.08 18.50 2.10
CA GLU A 39 7.48 18.75 1.77
C GLU A 39 8.31 19.39 2.90
N SER A 40 7.71 19.60 4.07
CA SER A 40 8.45 20.08 5.24
C SER A 40 9.39 19.04 5.86
N GLY A 41 9.29 17.77 5.42
CA GLY A 41 10.14 16.69 5.90
C GLY A 41 10.31 15.56 4.88
N SER A 42 11.03 14.50 5.28
CA SER A 42 11.22 13.31 4.46
C SER A 42 10.08 12.33 4.70
N ASP A 43 9.42 11.91 3.60
CA ASP A 43 8.33 10.92 3.63
C ASP A 43 7.21 11.24 4.64
N LEU A 44 6.86 12.53 4.77
CA LEU A 44 5.73 12.97 5.59
C LEU A 44 4.42 12.77 4.86
N PHE A 45 3.90 11.57 4.94
CA PHE A 45 2.64 11.19 4.32
C PHE A 45 1.43 11.59 5.17
N SER A 46 0.33 11.96 4.50
CA SER A 46 -0.91 12.29 5.21
C SER A 46 -2.06 11.37 4.80
N HIS A 47 -2.67 11.60 3.65
CA HIS A 47 -3.87 10.89 3.23
C HIS A 47 -3.61 10.09 1.96
N ILE A 48 -4.16 8.88 1.93
CA ILE A 48 -4.36 8.17 0.67
C ILE A 48 -5.56 8.80 -0.02
N MET A 49 -5.33 9.21 -1.27
CA MET A 49 -6.29 9.87 -2.13
C MET A 49 -6.82 8.86 -3.15
N LEU A 50 -8.07 9.00 -3.56
CA LEU A 50 -8.71 8.19 -4.59
C LEU A 50 -9.26 9.06 -5.70
N SER A 51 -9.04 8.65 -6.94
CA SER A 51 -9.65 9.15 -8.16
C SER A 51 -10.19 8.00 -8.97
N LYS A 52 -11.20 8.25 -9.82
CA LYS A 52 -11.76 7.24 -10.72
C LYS A 52 -11.95 7.77 -12.13
N SER A 53 -11.92 6.85 -13.09
CA SER A 53 -12.26 7.07 -14.48
C SER A 53 -13.26 6.01 -14.95
N THR A 54 -14.25 6.41 -15.72
CA THR A 54 -15.28 5.53 -16.34
C THR A 54 -15.25 5.54 -17.86
N ASP A 55 -14.24 6.15 -18.46
CA ASP A 55 -14.09 6.35 -19.90
C ASP A 55 -12.74 5.83 -20.46
N GLY A 56 -12.18 4.80 -19.80
CA GLY A 56 -10.92 4.20 -20.24
C GLY A 56 -9.70 5.09 -19.95
N ALA A 57 -9.67 5.75 -18.81
CA ALA A 57 -8.62 6.64 -18.33
C ALA A 57 -8.49 7.97 -19.10
N LYS A 58 -9.44 8.33 -19.95
CA LYS A 58 -9.40 9.61 -20.70
C LYS A 58 -9.65 10.80 -19.78
N THR A 59 -10.61 10.66 -18.86
CA THR A 59 -10.87 11.67 -17.82
C THR A 59 -10.90 11.04 -16.44
N TRP A 60 -10.56 11.84 -15.42
CA TRP A 60 -10.46 11.40 -14.03
C TRP A 60 -11.20 12.35 -13.11
N SER A 61 -11.84 11.81 -12.11
CA SER A 61 -12.39 12.62 -11.02
C SER A 61 -11.27 13.34 -10.26
N LYS A 62 -11.58 14.40 -9.54
CA LYS A 62 -10.62 14.98 -8.59
C LYS A 62 -10.24 13.95 -7.52
N PHE A 63 -8.98 13.93 -7.14
CA PHE A 63 -8.52 13.14 -5.99
C PHE A 63 -9.25 13.57 -4.72
N LYS A 64 -9.76 12.60 -3.97
CA LYS A 64 -10.44 12.79 -2.69
C LYS A 64 -9.75 11.99 -1.60
N PRO A 65 -9.51 12.58 -0.42
CA PRO A 65 -8.98 11.83 0.71
C PRO A 65 -9.95 10.71 1.13
N GLN A 66 -9.39 9.58 1.54
CA GLN A 66 -10.14 8.42 1.97
C GLN A 66 -10.25 8.41 3.50
N ASN A 67 -11.41 8.78 4.04
CA ASN A 67 -11.61 8.88 5.49
C ASN A 67 -11.43 7.55 6.23
N GLY A 68 -11.76 6.41 5.60
CA GLY A 68 -11.50 5.09 6.17
C GLY A 68 -10.00 4.77 6.30
N LEU A 69 -9.14 5.51 5.62
CA LEU A 69 -7.68 5.37 5.64
C LEU A 69 -7.00 6.53 6.36
N ALA A 70 -7.74 7.26 7.20
CA ALA A 70 -7.20 8.36 7.98
C ALA A 70 -6.07 7.87 8.91
N PRO A 71 -5.10 8.73 9.26
CA PRO A 71 -4.06 8.42 10.24
C PRO A 71 -4.64 7.91 11.56
N ILE A 72 -3.99 6.91 12.16
CA ILE A 72 -4.39 6.29 13.43
C ILE A 72 -3.42 6.75 14.51
N VAL A 73 -3.93 7.44 15.51
CA VAL A 73 -3.14 7.84 16.69
C VAL A 73 -3.13 6.69 17.70
N LEU A 74 -1.93 6.26 18.08
CA LEU A 74 -1.69 5.20 19.06
C LEU A 74 -1.66 5.75 20.49
N ASP A 75 -1.77 4.87 21.50
CA ASP A 75 -1.73 5.24 22.93
C ASP A 75 -0.46 5.98 23.34
N ASN A 76 0.69 5.65 22.73
CA ASN A 76 1.97 6.33 22.91
C ASN A 76 2.09 7.65 22.13
N LYS A 77 1.00 8.17 21.57
CA LYS A 77 0.90 9.38 20.75
C LYS A 77 1.60 9.30 19.39
N ASN A 78 2.18 8.17 19.02
CA ASN A 78 2.68 7.95 17.67
C ASN A 78 1.51 7.86 16.70
N THR A 79 1.75 8.26 15.45
CA THR A 79 0.73 8.21 14.40
C THR A 79 1.12 7.18 13.34
N LEU A 80 0.21 6.26 13.04
CA LEU A 80 0.32 5.36 11.89
C LEU A 80 -0.41 5.97 10.69
N VAL A 81 0.29 6.06 9.59
CA VAL A 81 -0.26 6.53 8.32
C VAL A 81 -0.12 5.41 7.28
N GLY A 82 -1.20 5.08 6.59
CA GLY A 82 -1.12 4.15 5.46
C GLY A 82 -0.32 4.78 4.33
N CYS A 83 0.61 4.02 3.73
CA CYS A 83 1.41 4.48 2.60
C CYS A 83 1.67 3.36 1.59
N ASP A 84 2.18 3.74 0.41
CA ASP A 84 2.51 2.85 -0.71
C ASP A 84 1.39 1.90 -1.13
N ALA A 85 0.16 2.38 -1.03
CA ALA A 85 -1.00 1.55 -1.18
C ALA A 85 -1.38 1.35 -2.66
N THR A 86 -1.40 0.08 -3.08
CA THR A 86 -1.72 -0.34 -4.43
C THR A 86 -3.13 -0.93 -4.48
N PRO A 87 -4.06 -0.37 -5.27
CA PRO A 87 -5.37 -0.96 -5.47
C PRO A 87 -5.27 -2.17 -6.39
N MET A 88 -6.12 -3.17 -6.17
CA MET A 88 -6.31 -4.31 -7.07
C MET A 88 -7.78 -4.70 -7.17
N TYR A 89 -8.21 -5.13 -8.34
CA TYR A 89 -9.53 -5.75 -8.51
C TYR A 89 -9.41 -7.25 -8.35
N HIS A 90 -10.03 -7.79 -7.30
CA HIS A 90 -10.07 -9.22 -7.04
C HIS A 90 -11.24 -9.85 -7.81
N LYS A 91 -10.93 -10.59 -8.88
CA LYS A 91 -11.89 -11.10 -9.84
C LYS A 91 -12.88 -12.08 -9.23
N LYS A 92 -12.39 -12.97 -8.36
CA LYS A 92 -13.21 -14.00 -7.71
C LYS A 92 -14.33 -13.42 -6.86
N THR A 93 -14.05 -12.38 -6.05
CA THR A 93 -15.07 -11.76 -5.18
C THR A 93 -15.69 -10.51 -5.79
N LYS A 94 -15.19 -10.04 -6.93
CA LYS A 94 -15.60 -8.78 -7.60
C LYS A 94 -15.47 -7.55 -6.70
N LYS A 95 -14.45 -7.53 -5.83
CA LYS A 95 -14.17 -6.44 -4.91
C LYS A 95 -12.88 -5.71 -5.32
N VAL A 96 -12.80 -4.43 -4.99
CA VAL A 96 -11.55 -3.69 -5.06
C VAL A 96 -10.92 -3.70 -3.68
N LEU A 97 -9.69 -4.22 -3.62
CA LEU A 97 -8.82 -4.18 -2.44
C LEU A 97 -7.80 -3.07 -2.60
N LEU A 98 -7.37 -2.55 -1.47
CA LEU A 98 -6.18 -1.74 -1.34
C LEU A 98 -5.20 -2.46 -0.43
N LEU A 99 -3.97 -2.63 -0.87
CA LEU A 99 -2.89 -3.28 -0.14
C LEU A 99 -1.76 -2.28 0.05
N GLY A 100 -1.25 -2.15 1.26
CA GLY A 100 -0.21 -1.20 1.57
C GLY A 100 0.48 -1.50 2.90
N HIS A 101 1.35 -0.62 3.32
CA HIS A 101 1.94 -0.68 4.65
C HIS A 101 1.78 0.64 5.40
N THR A 102 2.13 0.67 6.67
CA THR A 102 2.09 1.89 7.46
C THR A 102 3.48 2.48 7.65
N ALA A 103 3.55 3.81 7.63
CA ALA A 103 4.65 4.58 8.21
C ALA A 103 4.24 5.01 9.63
N CYS A 104 5.19 5.00 10.57
CA CYS A 104 4.96 5.38 11.96
C CYS A 104 5.74 6.67 12.26
N TYR A 105 5.05 7.67 12.78
CA TYR A 105 5.62 8.97 13.13
C TYR A 105 5.51 9.20 14.62
N GLU A 106 6.59 9.67 15.22
CA GLU A 106 6.57 10.24 16.56
C GLU A 106 5.93 11.64 16.53
N PRO A 107 5.45 12.17 17.65
CA PRO A 107 4.90 13.52 17.70
C PRO A 107 5.91 14.55 17.17
N ASN A 108 5.49 15.40 16.25
CA ASN A 108 6.29 16.44 15.59
C ASN A 108 7.51 15.93 14.79
N ALA A 109 7.52 14.65 14.42
CA ALA A 109 8.59 14.11 13.61
C ALA A 109 8.58 14.70 12.19
N SER A 110 9.76 14.94 11.63
CA SER A 110 9.96 15.35 10.22
C SER A 110 10.19 14.17 9.27
N ALA A 111 10.17 12.94 9.79
CA ALA A 111 10.31 11.70 9.03
C ALA A 111 9.72 10.52 9.81
N PRO A 112 9.37 9.40 9.14
CA PRO A 112 8.94 8.19 9.84
C PRO A 112 10.10 7.58 10.65
N ASN A 113 9.78 6.94 11.76
CA ASN A 113 10.79 6.33 12.64
C ASN A 113 11.36 5.00 12.09
N GLY A 114 10.90 4.53 10.95
CA GLY A 114 11.35 3.28 10.32
C GLY A 114 10.95 2.00 11.06
N LYS A 115 10.21 2.11 12.15
CA LYS A 115 9.76 0.99 13.00
C LYS A 115 8.24 0.85 12.95
N ASN A 116 7.75 -0.26 13.48
CA ASN A 116 6.31 -0.54 13.60
C ASN A 116 5.55 -0.53 12.26
N ARG A 117 6.25 -0.79 11.15
CA ARG A 117 5.59 -0.98 9.85
C ARG A 117 4.68 -2.20 9.93
N ARG A 118 3.48 -2.06 9.39
CA ARG A 118 2.47 -3.11 9.37
C ARG A 118 1.87 -3.19 7.98
N THR A 119 1.77 -4.39 7.44
CA THR A 119 0.99 -4.60 6.21
C THR A 119 -0.49 -4.42 6.52
N PHE A 120 -1.16 -3.58 5.77
CA PHE A 120 -2.60 -3.38 5.87
C PHE A 120 -3.31 -3.69 4.55
N TYR A 121 -4.60 -3.92 4.67
CA TYR A 121 -5.53 -3.94 3.55
C TYR A 121 -6.79 -3.16 3.89
N SER A 122 -7.48 -2.73 2.86
CA SER A 122 -8.82 -2.17 2.95
C SER A 122 -9.66 -2.65 1.77
N VAL A 123 -10.95 -2.76 1.98
CA VAL A 123 -11.91 -3.14 0.94
C VAL A 123 -12.74 -1.93 0.57
N MET A 124 -12.98 -1.73 -0.71
CA MET A 124 -13.86 -0.67 -1.18
C MET A 124 -15.32 -1.05 -0.92
N ASP A 125 -16.05 -0.17 -0.26
CA ASP A 125 -17.50 -0.24 -0.17
C ASP A 125 -18.10 0.12 -1.55
N SER A 126 -18.84 -0.81 -2.13
CA SER A 126 -19.44 -0.64 -3.46
C SER A 126 -20.55 0.40 -3.52
N LYS A 127 -21.15 0.77 -2.39
CA LYS A 127 -22.22 1.77 -2.33
C LYS A 127 -21.67 3.20 -2.28
N THR A 128 -20.64 3.40 -1.48
CA THR A 128 -20.02 4.72 -1.29
C THR A 128 -18.82 4.95 -2.21
N GLU A 129 -18.30 3.89 -2.83
CA GLU A 129 -17.05 3.87 -3.62
C GLU A 129 -15.88 4.49 -2.83
N SER A 130 -15.81 4.17 -1.56
CA SER A 130 -14.77 4.63 -0.63
C SER A 130 -14.15 3.44 0.08
N PHE A 131 -12.88 3.53 0.43
CA PHE A 131 -12.21 2.49 1.19
C PHE A 131 -12.67 2.48 2.65
N LEU A 132 -12.96 1.29 3.16
CA LEU A 132 -13.28 1.02 4.56
C LEU A 132 -12.04 1.23 5.45
N PRO A 133 -12.18 1.24 6.79
CA PRO A 133 -11.04 1.33 7.69
C PRO A 133 -9.95 0.28 7.41
N MET A 134 -8.70 0.67 7.63
CA MET A 134 -7.55 -0.22 7.51
C MET A 134 -7.68 -1.42 8.44
N LYS A 135 -7.49 -2.62 7.89
CA LYS A 135 -7.31 -3.86 8.63
C LYS A 135 -5.88 -4.34 8.46
N PHE A 136 -5.29 -4.95 9.49
CA PHE A 136 -3.91 -5.38 9.46
C PHE A 136 -3.77 -6.88 9.24
N VAL A 137 -2.80 -7.27 8.42
CA VAL A 137 -2.43 -8.68 8.28
C VAL A 137 -1.67 -9.08 9.54
N LYS A 138 -2.13 -10.18 10.19
CA LYS A 138 -1.44 -10.72 11.35
C LYS A 138 -0.25 -11.55 10.89
N MET A 139 0.93 -11.02 11.10
CA MET A 139 2.19 -11.70 10.78
C MET A 139 2.58 -12.69 11.88
N PRO A 140 3.17 -13.86 11.54
CA PRO A 140 3.77 -14.76 12.53
C PRO A 140 4.99 -14.13 13.20
N ASN A 141 5.43 -14.73 14.32
CA ASN A 141 6.68 -14.35 14.96
C ASN A 141 7.87 -14.53 14.00
N GLY A 142 8.85 -13.66 14.08
CA GLY A 142 10.02 -13.64 13.19
C GLY A 142 9.83 -12.80 11.92
N PHE A 143 8.65 -12.20 11.73
CA PHE A 143 8.36 -11.27 10.63
C PHE A 143 7.95 -9.91 11.21
N GLU A 144 8.92 -9.23 11.82
CA GLU A 144 8.68 -7.92 12.42
C GLU A 144 8.82 -6.80 11.38
N ASN A 145 8.24 -5.67 11.69
CA ASN A 145 8.32 -4.47 10.84
C ASN A 145 7.95 -4.77 9.37
N ALA A 146 6.94 -5.62 9.16
CA ALA A 146 6.60 -6.21 7.87
C ALA A 146 5.69 -5.31 7.05
N GLY A 147 6.11 -4.97 5.84
CA GLY A 147 5.34 -4.12 4.94
C GLY A 147 5.33 -4.61 3.50
N ASN A 148 4.18 -4.52 2.85
CA ASN A 148 4.04 -4.86 1.44
C ASN A 148 4.25 -3.64 0.52
N GLY A 149 5.02 -2.66 0.90
CA GLY A 149 5.10 -1.39 0.19
C GLY A 149 5.55 -1.49 -1.27
N SER A 150 5.06 -0.55 -2.08
CA SER A 150 5.46 -0.21 -3.46
C SER A 150 5.27 -1.29 -4.53
N GLY A 151 5.00 -2.54 -4.15
CA GLY A 151 4.95 -3.68 -5.07
C GLY A 151 3.57 -3.96 -5.64
N GLN A 152 3.55 -4.71 -6.74
CA GLN A 152 2.33 -5.31 -7.27
C GLN A 152 2.04 -6.62 -6.54
N SER A 153 0.77 -6.87 -6.27
CA SER A 153 0.24 -8.15 -5.82
C SER A 153 -0.45 -8.87 -6.99
N LEU A 154 -0.54 -10.18 -6.93
CA LEU A 154 -1.08 -11.01 -8.01
C LEU A 154 -2.20 -11.90 -7.50
N GLU A 155 -3.35 -11.87 -8.15
CA GLU A 155 -4.41 -12.88 -7.95
C GLU A 155 -4.08 -14.14 -8.74
N THR A 156 -4.07 -15.28 -8.07
CA THR A 156 -3.88 -16.61 -8.67
C THR A 156 -5.18 -17.12 -9.29
N GLU A 157 -5.12 -18.19 -10.08
CA GLU A 157 -6.29 -18.76 -10.76
C GLU A 157 -7.39 -19.23 -9.79
N ASN A 158 -7.00 -19.69 -8.60
CA ASN A 158 -7.96 -20.11 -7.57
C ASN A 158 -8.49 -18.95 -6.71
N GLY A 159 -8.01 -17.72 -6.94
CA GLY A 159 -8.41 -16.51 -6.23
C GLY A 159 -7.65 -16.27 -4.94
N ASP A 160 -6.52 -16.91 -4.71
CA ASP A 160 -5.59 -16.50 -3.67
C ASP A 160 -4.80 -15.26 -4.15
N ILE A 161 -4.30 -14.48 -3.23
CA ILE A 161 -3.53 -13.28 -3.53
C ILE A 161 -2.08 -13.51 -3.07
N LEU A 162 -1.14 -13.37 -4.00
CA LEU A 162 0.29 -13.32 -3.70
C LEU A 162 0.67 -11.88 -3.40
N ILE A 163 1.11 -11.63 -2.17
CA ILE A 163 1.46 -10.30 -1.68
C ILE A 163 2.94 -10.28 -1.37
N PRO A 164 3.77 -9.57 -2.15
CA PRO A 164 5.17 -9.40 -1.83
C PRO A 164 5.31 -8.47 -0.62
N PHE A 165 6.24 -8.76 0.26
CA PHE A 165 6.50 -7.95 1.44
C PHE A 165 7.97 -8.02 1.86
N TYR A 166 8.40 -7.04 2.63
CA TYR A 166 9.72 -7.02 3.24
C TYR A 166 9.58 -6.86 4.76
N TYR A 167 10.54 -7.39 5.50
CA TYR A 167 10.47 -7.48 6.95
C TYR A 167 11.85 -7.54 7.57
N THR A 168 11.93 -7.26 8.87
CA THR A 168 13.10 -7.55 9.69
C THR A 168 12.86 -8.81 10.52
N SER A 169 13.91 -9.51 10.92
CA SER A 169 13.83 -10.69 11.79
C SER A 169 14.70 -10.50 13.04
N GLY A 170 14.06 -10.54 14.22
CA GLY A 170 14.75 -10.42 15.51
C GLY A 170 15.58 -9.14 15.63
N ALA A 171 16.83 -9.27 16.05
CA ALA A 171 17.75 -8.15 16.25
C ALA A 171 18.32 -7.55 14.95
N ASN A 172 18.03 -8.14 13.80
CA ASN A 172 18.57 -7.64 12.53
C ASN A 172 17.89 -6.34 12.11
N SER A 173 18.69 -5.36 11.72
CA SER A 173 18.21 -4.06 11.22
C SER A 173 18.00 -4.02 9.71
N TYR A 174 18.47 -5.03 8.97
CA TYR A 174 18.29 -5.12 7.53
C TYR A 174 17.04 -5.90 7.14
N PHE A 175 16.51 -5.57 5.97
CA PHE A 175 15.31 -6.17 5.44
C PHE A 175 15.59 -7.43 4.66
N ASN A 176 14.71 -8.41 4.81
CA ASN A 176 14.53 -9.55 3.94
C ASN A 176 13.20 -9.40 3.20
N SER A 177 13.09 -9.99 2.03
CA SER A 177 11.85 -10.00 1.25
C SER A 177 11.31 -11.41 1.13
N SER A 178 9.99 -11.52 1.04
CA SER A 178 9.27 -12.75 0.78
C SER A 178 7.94 -12.46 0.11
N VAL A 179 7.17 -13.51 -0.15
CA VAL A 179 5.81 -13.44 -0.67
C VAL A 179 4.88 -14.18 0.28
N MET A 180 3.80 -13.54 0.72
CA MET A 180 2.73 -14.21 1.43
C MET A 180 1.60 -14.60 0.46
N ARG A 181 1.07 -15.81 0.60
CA ARG A 181 -0.16 -16.26 -0.06
C ARG A 181 -1.32 -16.06 0.91
N CYS A 182 -2.28 -15.26 0.51
CA CYS A 182 -3.46 -14.94 1.29
C CYS A 182 -4.73 -15.40 0.60
N GLY A 183 -5.69 -15.90 1.37
CA GLY A 183 -7.07 -16.03 0.92
C GLY A 183 -7.83 -14.74 1.15
N PHE A 184 -8.87 -14.50 0.32
CA PHE A 184 -9.76 -13.36 0.47
C PHE A 184 -11.20 -13.80 0.20
N ASP A 185 -12.10 -13.56 1.15
CA ASP A 185 -13.52 -13.94 1.08
C ASP A 185 -14.46 -12.82 0.61
N GLY A 186 -13.93 -11.64 0.34
CA GLY A 186 -14.67 -10.42 -0.02
C GLY A 186 -14.72 -9.36 1.08
N GLU A 187 -14.34 -9.73 2.30
CA GLU A 187 -14.30 -8.84 3.47
C GLU A 187 -13.00 -8.96 4.26
N THR A 188 -12.47 -10.18 4.36
CA THR A 188 -11.30 -10.49 5.17
C THR A 188 -10.20 -11.12 4.33
N LEU A 189 -9.01 -10.56 4.47
CA LEU A 189 -7.77 -11.11 3.95
C LEU A 189 -7.10 -11.93 5.06
N PHE A 190 -6.81 -13.19 4.80
CA PHE A 190 -6.19 -14.09 5.78
C PHE A 190 -4.97 -14.79 5.20
N LEU A 191 -3.89 -14.80 6.00
CA LEU A 191 -2.63 -15.43 5.65
C LEU A 191 -2.80 -16.95 5.60
N LYS A 192 -2.35 -17.59 4.51
CA LYS A 192 -2.30 -19.05 4.34
C LYS A 192 -0.89 -19.59 4.53
N GLU A 193 0.07 -18.96 3.87
CA GLU A 193 1.48 -19.37 3.94
C GLU A 193 2.41 -18.20 3.59
N ILE A 194 3.67 -18.34 3.95
CA ILE A 194 4.75 -17.42 3.59
C ILE A 194 5.80 -18.25 2.83
N GLY A 195 6.24 -17.75 1.69
CA GLY A 195 7.29 -18.35 0.88
C GLY A 195 8.68 -18.19 1.50
N ASN A 196 9.66 -18.75 0.84
CA ASN A 196 11.06 -18.63 1.26
C ASN A 196 11.51 -17.17 1.29
N SER A 197 12.35 -16.85 2.26
CA SER A 197 12.96 -15.53 2.36
C SER A 197 14.05 -15.34 1.33
N LEU A 198 14.08 -14.15 0.75
CA LEU A 198 15.19 -13.64 -0.03
C LEU A 198 15.97 -12.67 0.85
N GLY A 199 17.21 -12.97 1.10
CA GLY A 199 18.16 -12.11 1.79
C GLY A 199 19.43 -11.97 0.95
N ILE A 200 20.23 -10.99 1.27
CA ILE A 200 21.57 -10.80 0.68
C ILE A 200 22.59 -10.63 1.80
N ASP A 201 23.84 -10.87 1.46
CA ASP A 201 24.94 -10.43 2.33
C ASP A 201 24.90 -8.90 2.47
N VAL A 202 24.76 -8.46 3.72
CA VAL A 202 24.62 -7.03 4.05
C VAL A 202 25.94 -6.32 4.33
N SER A 203 27.08 -6.98 4.17
CA SER A 203 28.41 -6.38 4.40
C SER A 203 28.65 -5.12 3.58
N GLY A 204 28.05 -5.02 2.40
CA GLY A 204 28.09 -3.84 1.52
C GLY A 204 26.77 -3.09 1.36
N ASN A 205 25.68 -3.59 1.95
CA ASN A 205 24.34 -2.98 1.83
C ASN A 205 23.56 -3.10 3.16
N PRO A 206 23.64 -2.11 4.03
CA PRO A 206 23.00 -2.17 5.34
C PRO A 206 21.47 -2.15 5.32
N ARG A 207 20.83 -1.89 4.17
CA ARG A 207 19.37 -1.91 4.04
C ARG A 207 18.80 -3.31 3.78
N GLY A 208 19.56 -4.21 3.12
CA GLY A 208 19.09 -5.53 2.71
C GLY A 208 18.20 -5.50 1.46
N VAL A 209 17.21 -6.38 1.39
CA VAL A 209 16.25 -6.54 0.26
C VAL A 209 14.90 -6.00 0.67
N TYR A 210 14.40 -4.98 -0.04
CA TYR A 210 13.11 -4.34 0.25
C TYR A 210 12.36 -3.92 -1.02
N GLU A 211 11.11 -3.53 -0.87
CA GLU A 211 10.20 -3.13 -1.97
C GLU A 211 10.05 -4.20 -3.07
N PRO A 212 9.74 -5.46 -2.70
CA PRO A 212 9.58 -6.52 -3.68
C PRO A 212 8.29 -6.35 -4.50
N SER A 213 8.27 -6.91 -5.71
CA SER A 213 7.11 -6.98 -6.57
C SER A 213 6.95 -8.39 -7.15
N VAL A 214 5.72 -8.80 -7.45
CA VAL A 214 5.44 -10.06 -8.15
C VAL A 214 4.74 -9.78 -9.48
N ILE A 215 5.13 -10.52 -10.49
CA ILE A 215 4.52 -10.50 -11.83
C ILE A 215 4.19 -11.92 -12.25
N LYS A 216 3.28 -12.05 -13.23
CA LYS A 216 2.92 -13.32 -13.85
C LYS A 216 3.94 -13.67 -14.94
#